data_0b0d4f04ee24917eef2a14b7dc71604e
#
_entry.id   0b0d4f04ee24917eef2a14b7dc71604e
#
_cell.length_a   1.000
_cell.length_b   1.000
_cell.length_c   1.000
_cell.angle_alpha   90.00
_cell.angle_beta   90.00
_cell.angle_gamma   90.00
#
_symmetry.space_group_name_H-M   'P 1'
#
loop_
_entity.id
_entity.type
_entity.pdbx_description
1 polymer ?
#
loop_
_entity_poly.entity_id
_entity_poly.type
_entity_poly.pdbx_seq_one_letter_code
_entity_poly.pdbx_strand_id
1 'polypeptide(L)'
;MTHPFRRNRFFRNALPEANISELGNIRSLHLGTPTIQSSMNVDNPVELVLSYSRAMMSWLLFADELPQHITQIGLGGGSFARWLHHYLPDCRQTAVEINPQVIQIARASFCLDFEGDAFQIIEADGAEYIQMLRGNTYVVLVDGFDGVQIIDELVAEPFFHDCRIALSEKGIFAANWWSGDKRYPLFLQRLRTIFDNRVLEVPATTHGNVAVLAFCSEPELNIEKLKKRADKLGKRYGLDFFRMLMDAKGRNLHSQKQFLWRKGQGA
;
A
#
# COMPACT_ATOMS: atom_id res chain seq x y z
N MET A 1 3.77 -25.47 -15.93
CA MET A 1 4.31 -25.66 -14.57
C MET A 1 3.17 -25.34 -13.61
N THR A 2 2.72 -26.33 -12.85
CA THR A 2 1.58 -26.18 -11.93
C THR A 2 2.02 -25.35 -10.72
N HIS A 3 1.39 -24.20 -10.50
CA HIS A 3 1.62 -23.36 -9.32
C HIS A 3 1.36 -24.14 -8.02
N PRO A 4 2.25 -24.02 -7.02
CA PRO A 4 2.20 -24.80 -5.77
C PRO A 4 1.12 -24.36 -4.78
N PHE A 5 0.25 -23.41 -5.14
CA PHE A 5 -0.79 -22.89 -4.25
C PHE A 5 -1.93 -23.89 -4.14
N ARG A 6 -1.93 -24.72 -3.08
CA ARG A 6 -3.10 -25.46 -2.64
C ARG A 6 -4.09 -24.46 -2.01
N ARG A 7 -5.11 -24.09 -2.79
CA ARG A 7 -6.24 -23.32 -2.33
C ARG A 7 -6.86 -23.98 -1.09
N ASN A 8 -6.86 -23.27 0.01
CA ASN A 8 -7.67 -23.67 1.16
C ASN A 8 -9.14 -23.54 0.75
N ARG A 9 -9.84 -24.65 0.55
CA ARG A 9 -11.21 -24.73 -0.01
C ARG A 9 -12.26 -23.94 0.79
N PHE A 10 -11.96 -23.56 2.02
CA PHE A 10 -12.90 -22.90 2.93
C PHE A 10 -13.16 -21.41 2.60
N PHE A 11 -12.27 -20.70 1.90
CA PHE A 11 -12.44 -19.26 1.62
C PHE A 11 -13.25 -18.94 0.35
N ARG A 12 -13.41 -19.86 -0.59
CA ARG A 12 -14.11 -19.58 -1.86
C ARG A 12 -15.59 -19.22 -1.72
N ASN A 13 -16.26 -19.66 -0.67
CA ASN A 13 -17.70 -19.41 -0.46
C ASN A 13 -18.01 -18.13 0.31
N ALA A 14 -17.00 -17.35 0.72
CA ALA A 14 -17.14 -16.17 1.57
C ALA A 14 -16.56 -14.88 0.95
N LEU A 15 -15.96 -14.92 -0.26
CA LEU A 15 -15.44 -13.71 -0.89
C LEU A 15 -16.59 -12.82 -1.36
N PRO A 16 -16.55 -11.50 -1.08
CA PRO A 16 -17.61 -10.59 -1.48
C PRO A 16 -17.69 -10.51 -3.01
N GLU A 17 -18.91 -10.36 -3.52
CA GLU A 17 -19.15 -10.14 -4.94
C GLU A 17 -18.54 -8.81 -5.38
N ALA A 18 -17.78 -8.83 -6.47
CA ALA A 18 -17.18 -7.64 -7.03
C ALA A 18 -18.05 -7.08 -8.16
N ASN A 19 -18.34 -5.79 -8.11
CA ASN A 19 -19.07 -5.08 -9.16
C ASN A 19 -18.51 -3.69 -9.41
N ILE A 20 -18.92 -3.06 -10.51
CA ILE A 20 -18.47 -1.73 -10.90
C ILE A 20 -19.66 -0.76 -11.01
N SER A 21 -19.37 0.52 -10.78
CA SER A 21 -20.25 1.63 -11.09
C SER A 21 -19.50 2.71 -11.85
N GLU A 22 -20.24 3.54 -12.59
CA GLU A 22 -19.68 4.69 -13.29
C GLU A 22 -20.49 5.94 -12.96
N LEU A 23 -19.78 7.01 -12.65
CA LEU A 23 -20.37 8.33 -12.46
C LEU A 23 -19.49 9.37 -13.17
N GLY A 24 -19.98 9.93 -14.26
CA GLY A 24 -19.18 10.77 -15.16
C GLY A 24 -17.99 9.99 -15.71
N ASN A 25 -16.81 10.52 -15.55
CA ASN A 25 -15.55 9.88 -15.97
C ASN A 25 -14.89 9.01 -14.88
N ILE A 26 -15.59 8.75 -13.76
CA ILE A 26 -15.06 7.94 -12.67
C ILE A 26 -15.72 6.56 -12.69
N ARG A 27 -14.90 5.53 -12.87
CA ARG A 27 -15.26 4.12 -12.71
C ARG A 27 -14.79 3.65 -11.34
N SER A 28 -15.69 3.02 -10.58
CA SER A 28 -15.44 2.57 -9.22
C SER A 28 -15.70 1.08 -9.06
N LEU A 29 -14.85 0.42 -8.25
CA LEU A 29 -15.00 -0.97 -7.83
C LEU A 29 -15.65 -1.03 -6.46
N HIS A 30 -16.55 -1.98 -6.27
CA HIS A 30 -17.25 -2.28 -5.02
C HIS A 30 -17.10 -3.75 -4.66
N LEU A 31 -17.13 -4.08 -3.36
CA LEU A 31 -17.07 -5.44 -2.82
C LEU A 31 -18.26 -5.70 -1.90
N GLY A 32 -19.35 -6.21 -2.46
CA GLY A 32 -20.56 -6.60 -1.73
C GLY A 32 -21.30 -5.46 -1.00
N THR A 33 -20.78 -4.25 -1.04
CA THR A 33 -21.34 -3.06 -0.38
C THR A 33 -21.28 -1.84 -1.31
N PRO A 34 -22.04 -0.76 -1.05
CA PRO A 34 -21.90 0.49 -1.81
C PRO A 34 -20.57 1.22 -1.61
N THR A 35 -19.75 0.79 -0.64
CA THR A 35 -18.45 1.43 -0.35
C THR A 35 -17.52 1.28 -1.55
N ILE A 36 -16.89 2.39 -1.94
CA ILE A 36 -15.90 2.41 -3.01
C ILE A 36 -14.59 1.83 -2.48
N GLN A 37 -14.10 0.78 -3.13
CA GLN A 37 -12.81 0.15 -2.82
C GLN A 37 -11.68 0.69 -3.69
N SER A 38 -11.97 1.00 -4.94
CA SER A 38 -11.01 1.57 -5.88
C SER A 38 -11.71 2.44 -6.89
N SER A 39 -11.03 3.45 -7.43
CA SER A 39 -11.58 4.32 -8.48
C SER A 39 -10.53 4.64 -9.53
N MET A 40 -10.97 4.78 -10.76
CA MET A 40 -10.17 5.18 -11.91
C MET A 40 -10.87 6.31 -12.66
N ASN A 41 -10.14 7.34 -13.04
CA ASN A 41 -10.57 8.31 -14.02
C ASN A 41 -10.33 7.70 -15.42
N VAL A 42 -11.40 7.49 -16.20
CA VAL A 42 -11.30 6.85 -17.53
C VAL A 42 -10.59 7.73 -18.54
N ASP A 43 -10.61 9.05 -18.37
CA ASP A 43 -9.90 10.00 -19.23
C ASP A 43 -8.41 10.12 -18.84
N ASN A 44 -8.06 9.75 -17.61
CA ASN A 44 -6.68 9.71 -17.12
C ASN A 44 -6.46 8.50 -16.20
N PRO A 45 -6.31 7.30 -16.74
CA PRO A 45 -6.25 6.06 -15.96
C PRO A 45 -5.09 5.97 -14.95
N VAL A 46 -4.05 6.77 -15.14
CA VAL A 46 -2.87 6.83 -14.26
C VAL A 46 -3.15 7.64 -12.99
N GLU A 47 -4.16 8.49 -13.00
CA GLU A 47 -4.49 9.33 -11.86
C GLU A 47 -4.87 8.49 -10.62
N LEU A 48 -4.26 8.83 -9.48
CA LEU A 48 -4.67 8.30 -8.18
C LEU A 48 -5.88 9.09 -7.67
N VAL A 49 -7.09 8.62 -8.00
CA VAL A 49 -8.36 9.34 -7.71
C VAL A 49 -8.61 9.45 -6.21
N LEU A 50 -8.44 8.36 -5.46
CA LEU A 50 -8.72 8.32 -4.03
C LEU A 50 -7.58 8.92 -3.21
N SER A 51 -7.92 9.68 -2.16
CA SER A 51 -6.92 10.39 -1.36
C SER A 51 -5.96 9.44 -0.63
N TYR A 52 -6.44 8.26 -0.21
CA TYR A 52 -5.59 7.29 0.45
C TYR A 52 -4.53 6.72 -0.50
N SER A 53 -4.87 6.49 -1.76
CA SER A 53 -3.91 5.97 -2.73
C SER A 53 -2.78 6.96 -3.00
N ARG A 54 -3.08 8.28 -2.96
CA ARG A 54 -2.04 9.31 -2.99
C ARG A 54 -1.18 9.27 -1.73
N ALA A 55 -1.80 9.21 -0.54
CA ALA A 55 -1.06 9.15 0.73
C ALA A 55 -0.15 7.90 0.79
N MET A 56 -0.59 6.77 0.25
CA MET A 56 0.23 5.56 0.16
C MET A 56 1.53 5.78 -0.63
N MET A 57 1.57 6.68 -1.61
CA MET A 57 2.81 7.01 -2.35
C MET A 57 3.82 7.82 -1.54
N SER A 58 3.48 8.26 -0.34
CA SER A 58 4.40 9.00 0.56
C SER A 58 5.67 8.22 0.93
N TRP A 59 5.71 6.89 0.74
CA TRP A 59 6.95 6.11 0.91
C TRP A 59 8.10 6.65 0.05
N LEU A 60 7.82 7.26 -1.10
CA LEU A 60 8.82 7.90 -1.97
C LEU A 60 9.58 9.05 -1.28
N LEU A 61 8.96 9.73 -0.30
CA LEU A 61 9.65 10.74 0.50
C LEU A 61 10.83 10.17 1.28
N PHE A 62 10.74 8.91 1.67
CA PHE A 62 11.67 8.26 2.59
C PHE A 62 12.54 7.22 1.91
N ALA A 63 12.26 6.89 0.65
CA ALA A 63 13.04 5.93 -0.12
C ALA A 63 14.41 6.51 -0.50
N ASP A 64 15.50 5.81 -0.21
CA ASP A 64 16.85 6.24 -0.56
C ASP A 64 17.16 6.04 -2.05
N GLU A 65 16.51 5.06 -2.67
CA GLU A 65 16.68 4.67 -4.07
C GLU A 65 15.34 4.30 -4.70
N LEU A 66 15.28 4.24 -6.03
CA LEU A 66 14.09 3.75 -6.71
C LEU A 66 14.01 2.21 -6.56
N PRO A 67 12.81 1.68 -6.31
CA PRO A 67 12.63 0.25 -6.11
C PRO A 67 12.88 -0.54 -7.40
N GLN A 68 13.53 -1.69 -7.26
CA GLN A 68 13.62 -2.67 -8.36
C GLN A 68 12.44 -3.63 -8.36
N HIS A 69 11.82 -3.86 -7.21
CA HIS A 69 10.64 -4.70 -7.07
C HIS A 69 9.71 -4.18 -5.98
N ILE A 70 8.41 -4.14 -6.30
CA ILE A 70 7.32 -3.82 -5.39
C ILE A 70 6.34 -4.97 -5.36
N THR A 71 5.95 -5.40 -4.15
CA THR A 71 4.87 -6.37 -3.94
C THR A 71 3.65 -5.63 -3.40
N GLN A 72 2.50 -5.79 -4.06
CA GLN A 72 1.21 -5.27 -3.64
C GLN A 72 0.36 -6.41 -3.08
N ILE A 73 -0.19 -6.25 -1.89
CA ILE A 73 -1.20 -7.13 -1.31
C ILE A 73 -2.54 -6.41 -1.40
N GLY A 74 -3.42 -6.95 -2.23
CA GLY A 74 -4.63 -6.29 -2.72
C GLY A 74 -4.40 -5.57 -4.06
N LEU A 75 -5.19 -5.92 -5.07
CA LEU A 75 -5.15 -5.32 -6.41
C LEU A 75 -6.19 -4.19 -6.55
N GLY A 76 -7.42 -4.46 -6.09
CA GLY A 76 -8.55 -3.60 -6.35
C GLY A 76 -8.71 -3.30 -7.85
N GLY A 77 -8.96 -2.06 -8.22
CA GLY A 77 -8.98 -1.62 -9.61
C GLY A 77 -7.58 -1.34 -10.19
N GLY A 78 -6.49 -1.75 -9.55
CA GLY A 78 -5.12 -1.61 -10.07
C GLY A 78 -4.57 -0.18 -10.09
N SER A 79 -5.04 0.71 -9.23
CA SER A 79 -4.60 2.11 -9.19
C SER A 79 -3.09 2.24 -8.98
N PHE A 80 -2.53 1.49 -8.03
CA PHE A 80 -1.08 1.49 -7.79
C PHE A 80 -0.32 0.87 -8.97
N ALA A 81 -0.81 -0.24 -9.52
CA ALA A 81 -0.17 -0.91 -10.65
C ALA A 81 -0.02 0.02 -11.86
N ARG A 82 -1.09 0.73 -12.24
CA ARG A 82 -1.05 1.70 -13.36
C ARG A 82 -0.10 2.86 -13.07
N TRP A 83 -0.20 3.45 -11.87
CA TRP A 83 0.66 4.57 -11.49
C TRP A 83 2.13 4.18 -11.48
N LEU A 84 2.47 3.06 -10.87
CA LEU A 84 3.84 2.55 -10.79
C LEU A 84 4.38 2.16 -12.17
N HIS A 85 3.57 1.50 -13.02
CA HIS A 85 3.96 1.16 -14.38
C HIS A 85 4.31 2.40 -15.21
N HIS A 86 3.52 3.46 -15.07
CA HIS A 86 3.74 4.72 -15.79
C HIS A 86 4.98 5.48 -15.32
N TYR A 87 5.13 5.62 -13.99
CA TYR A 87 6.16 6.50 -13.42
C TYR A 87 7.45 5.79 -13.05
N LEU A 88 7.43 4.49 -12.87
CA LEU A 88 8.56 3.63 -12.49
C LEU A 88 8.61 2.40 -13.42
N PRO A 89 8.77 2.59 -14.75
CA PRO A 89 8.65 1.50 -15.73
C PRO A 89 9.73 0.40 -15.56
N ASP A 90 10.87 0.74 -14.98
CA ASP A 90 11.96 -0.22 -14.70
C ASP A 90 11.74 -1.04 -13.42
N CYS A 91 10.70 -0.70 -12.62
CA CYS A 91 10.35 -1.40 -11.41
C CYS A 91 9.46 -2.60 -11.71
N ARG A 92 9.90 -3.79 -11.34
CA ARG A 92 9.03 -4.97 -11.39
C ARG A 92 7.96 -4.89 -10.31
N GLN A 93 6.76 -5.34 -10.64
CA GLN A 93 5.61 -5.29 -9.76
C GLN A 93 4.94 -6.66 -9.70
N THR A 94 4.59 -7.08 -8.49
CA THR A 94 3.73 -8.24 -8.28
C THR A 94 2.52 -7.80 -7.45
N ALA A 95 1.32 -7.89 -8.01
CA ALA A 95 0.08 -7.67 -7.28
C ALA A 95 -0.54 -9.02 -6.90
N VAL A 96 -0.83 -9.21 -5.62
CA VAL A 96 -1.44 -10.42 -5.07
C VAL A 96 -2.87 -10.11 -4.70
N GLU A 97 -3.82 -10.84 -5.29
CA GLU A 97 -5.25 -10.65 -5.06
C GLU A 97 -5.91 -12.00 -4.81
N ILE A 98 -6.71 -12.08 -3.76
CA ILE A 98 -7.38 -13.32 -3.38
C ILE A 98 -8.70 -13.53 -4.14
N ASN A 99 -9.35 -12.45 -4.57
CA ASN A 99 -10.66 -12.50 -5.22
C ASN A 99 -10.51 -12.58 -6.75
N PRO A 100 -10.80 -13.74 -7.37
CA PRO A 100 -10.70 -13.90 -8.83
C PRO A 100 -11.66 -12.98 -9.61
N GLN A 101 -12.80 -12.56 -9.03
CA GLN A 101 -13.69 -11.62 -9.68
C GLN A 101 -13.05 -10.22 -9.75
N VAL A 102 -12.35 -9.79 -8.70
CA VAL A 102 -11.58 -8.54 -8.72
C VAL A 102 -10.52 -8.57 -9.82
N ILE A 103 -9.76 -9.67 -9.93
CA ILE A 103 -8.76 -9.84 -10.99
C ILE A 103 -9.39 -9.72 -12.38
N GLN A 104 -10.51 -10.42 -12.63
CA GLN A 104 -11.20 -10.39 -13.92
C GLN A 104 -11.70 -8.97 -14.25
N ILE A 105 -12.35 -8.30 -13.28
CA ILE A 105 -12.84 -6.94 -13.43
C ILE A 105 -11.69 -5.95 -13.66
N ALA A 106 -10.60 -6.08 -12.93
CA ALA A 106 -9.44 -5.20 -13.06
C ALA A 106 -8.83 -5.30 -14.48
N ARG A 107 -8.64 -6.51 -14.99
CA ARG A 107 -8.18 -6.75 -16.37
C ARG A 107 -9.16 -6.22 -17.42
N ALA A 108 -10.44 -6.48 -17.25
CA ALA A 108 -11.45 -6.15 -18.26
C ALA A 108 -11.83 -4.66 -18.29
N SER A 109 -11.78 -3.97 -17.13
CA SER A 109 -12.41 -2.66 -16.98
C SER A 109 -11.52 -1.57 -16.41
N PHE A 110 -10.30 -1.88 -15.95
CA PHE A 110 -9.42 -0.91 -15.30
C PHE A 110 -8.05 -0.74 -15.98
N CYS A 111 -7.98 -0.95 -17.30
CA CYS A 111 -6.78 -0.67 -18.11
C CYS A 111 -5.50 -1.34 -17.56
N LEU A 112 -5.55 -2.65 -17.27
CA LEU A 112 -4.38 -3.46 -16.87
C LEU A 112 -3.89 -4.33 -18.02
N ASP A 113 -3.79 -3.77 -19.22
CA ASP A 113 -3.35 -4.42 -20.46
C ASP A 113 -1.82 -4.53 -20.58
N PHE A 114 -1.08 -4.07 -19.58
CA PHE A 114 0.39 -4.12 -19.49
C PHE A 114 0.92 -5.28 -18.64
N GLU A 115 0.10 -6.28 -18.29
CA GLU A 115 0.53 -7.48 -17.57
C GLU A 115 1.55 -8.26 -18.41
N GLY A 116 2.70 -8.59 -17.81
CA GLY A 116 3.82 -9.24 -18.47
C GLY A 116 5.02 -9.37 -17.54
N ASP A 117 6.24 -9.31 -18.05
CA ASP A 117 7.46 -9.51 -17.26
C ASP A 117 7.68 -8.46 -16.18
N ALA A 118 7.25 -7.22 -16.44
CA ALA A 118 7.39 -6.10 -15.50
C ALA A 118 6.26 -6.01 -14.48
N PHE A 119 5.07 -6.53 -14.80
CA PHE A 119 3.91 -6.53 -13.92
C PHE A 119 3.17 -7.86 -13.98
N GLN A 120 2.96 -8.49 -12.83
CA GLN A 120 2.27 -9.77 -12.73
C GLN A 120 1.15 -9.69 -11.68
N ILE A 121 0.02 -10.32 -11.99
CA ILE A 121 -1.08 -10.52 -11.05
C ILE A 121 -1.07 -11.99 -10.62
N ILE A 122 -0.98 -12.22 -9.31
CA ILE A 122 -1.00 -13.54 -8.69
C ILE A 122 -2.33 -13.72 -7.94
N GLU A 123 -3.11 -14.71 -8.33
CA GLU A 123 -4.32 -15.11 -7.58
C GLU A 123 -3.88 -15.96 -6.38
N ALA A 124 -3.78 -15.35 -5.21
CA ALA A 124 -3.37 -16.01 -3.96
C ALA A 124 -3.83 -15.24 -2.73
N ASP A 125 -3.77 -15.89 -1.57
CA ASP A 125 -3.83 -15.21 -0.27
C ASP A 125 -2.53 -14.41 -0.05
N GLY A 126 -2.67 -13.10 0.24
CA GLY A 126 -1.53 -12.21 0.43
C GLY A 126 -0.69 -12.57 1.65
N ALA A 127 -1.31 -13.07 2.72
CA ALA A 127 -0.60 -13.49 3.92
C ALA A 127 0.18 -14.80 3.70
N GLU A 128 -0.32 -15.69 2.85
CA GLU A 128 0.43 -16.89 2.44
C GLU A 128 1.55 -16.55 1.44
N TYR A 129 1.27 -15.66 0.49
CA TYR A 129 2.23 -15.28 -0.54
C TYR A 129 3.47 -14.61 0.04
N ILE A 130 3.30 -13.68 0.97
CA ILE A 130 4.42 -12.93 1.56
C ILE A 130 5.43 -13.83 2.26
N GLN A 131 4.99 -14.98 2.81
CA GLN A 131 5.85 -15.97 3.49
C GLN A 131 6.89 -16.60 2.57
N MET A 132 6.72 -16.54 1.25
CA MET A 132 7.66 -17.11 0.28
C MET A 132 8.76 -16.14 -0.13
N LEU A 133 8.60 -14.86 0.17
CA LEU A 133 9.56 -13.84 -0.19
C LEU A 133 10.67 -13.70 0.86
N ARG A 134 11.89 -13.41 0.41
CA ARG A 134 13.07 -13.26 1.28
C ARG A 134 13.97 -12.14 0.76
N GLY A 135 13.85 -10.95 1.35
CA GLY A 135 14.77 -9.84 1.11
C GLY A 135 14.81 -9.27 -0.32
N ASN A 136 13.84 -9.61 -1.16
CA ASN A 136 13.86 -9.29 -2.59
C ASN A 136 12.81 -8.28 -3.03
N THR A 137 12.01 -7.75 -2.12
CA THR A 137 11.07 -6.66 -2.41
C THR A 137 11.49 -5.39 -1.66
N TYR A 138 11.48 -4.26 -2.36
CA TYR A 138 11.86 -2.97 -1.75
C TYR A 138 10.66 -2.30 -1.08
N VAL A 139 9.46 -2.44 -1.64
CA VAL A 139 8.22 -1.94 -1.02
C VAL A 139 7.21 -3.06 -0.97
N VAL A 140 6.58 -3.24 0.19
CA VAL A 140 5.35 -4.00 0.35
C VAL A 140 4.22 -3.00 0.54
N LEU A 141 3.31 -2.88 -0.45
CA LEU A 141 2.09 -2.09 -0.38
C LEU A 141 0.94 -2.99 0.07
N VAL A 142 0.26 -2.65 1.15
CA VAL A 142 -0.87 -3.43 1.68
C VAL A 142 -2.13 -2.58 1.67
N ASP A 143 -3.09 -2.99 0.83
CA ASP A 143 -4.40 -2.36 0.71
C ASP A 143 -5.47 -3.47 0.74
N GLY A 144 -5.68 -4.05 1.93
CA GLY A 144 -6.51 -5.23 2.15
C GLY A 144 -7.75 -4.90 2.98
N PHE A 145 -8.86 -4.65 2.29
CA PHE A 145 -10.19 -4.49 2.86
C PHE A 145 -11.15 -5.52 2.25
N ASP A 146 -12.06 -6.04 3.06
CA ASP A 146 -13.11 -6.98 2.63
C ASP A 146 -14.40 -6.28 2.17
N GLY A 147 -14.37 -4.96 2.01
CA GLY A 147 -15.54 -4.12 1.72
C GLY A 147 -16.11 -3.44 2.95
N VAL A 148 -15.78 -3.87 4.16
CA VAL A 148 -16.27 -3.34 5.43
C VAL A 148 -15.14 -2.93 6.36
N GLN A 149 -14.12 -3.77 6.50
CA GLN A 149 -13.04 -3.59 7.47
C GLN A 149 -11.69 -4.07 6.92
N ILE A 150 -10.64 -3.73 7.64
CA ILE A 150 -9.29 -4.28 7.42
C ILE A 150 -9.32 -5.78 7.74
N ILE A 151 -8.73 -6.60 6.88
CA ILE A 151 -8.60 -8.05 7.04
C ILE A 151 -7.68 -8.35 8.22
N ASP A 152 -8.15 -9.16 9.17
CA ASP A 152 -7.47 -9.43 10.44
C ASP A 152 -6.09 -10.08 10.25
N GLU A 153 -5.97 -10.97 9.27
CA GLU A 153 -4.72 -11.64 8.93
C GLU A 153 -3.63 -10.64 8.49
N LEU A 154 -4.02 -9.55 7.79
CA LEU A 154 -3.10 -8.52 7.29
C LEU A 154 -2.69 -7.47 8.34
N VAL A 155 -3.19 -7.58 9.57
CA VAL A 155 -2.81 -6.74 10.72
C VAL A 155 -2.31 -7.56 11.91
N ALA A 156 -2.07 -8.85 11.69
CA ALA A 156 -1.52 -9.77 12.68
C ALA A 156 0.01 -9.67 12.77
N GLU A 157 0.58 -9.94 13.95
CA GLU A 157 2.04 -9.92 14.14
C GLU A 157 2.80 -10.87 13.20
N PRO A 158 2.34 -12.12 12.95
CA PRO A 158 3.01 -13.00 12.00
C PRO A 158 3.13 -12.40 10.60
N PHE A 159 2.07 -11.75 10.09
CA PHE A 159 2.09 -11.09 8.79
C PHE A 159 3.12 -9.95 8.74
N PHE A 160 3.18 -9.10 9.76
CA PHE A 160 4.18 -8.03 9.82
C PHE A 160 5.62 -8.57 9.87
N HIS A 161 5.83 -9.67 10.60
CA HIS A 161 7.11 -10.35 10.65
C HIS A 161 7.50 -10.90 9.27
N ASP A 162 6.58 -11.57 8.58
CA ASP A 162 6.79 -12.09 7.23
C ASP A 162 7.04 -10.95 6.22
N CYS A 163 6.31 -9.84 6.32
CA CYS A 163 6.59 -8.63 5.53
C CYS A 163 8.01 -8.10 5.77
N ARG A 164 8.47 -8.04 7.02
CA ARG A 164 9.83 -7.60 7.35
C ARG A 164 10.89 -8.52 6.75
N ILE A 165 10.66 -9.84 6.74
CA ILE A 165 11.56 -10.82 6.12
C ILE A 165 11.56 -10.70 4.58
N ALA A 166 10.40 -10.43 3.99
CA ALA A 166 10.25 -10.26 2.54
C ALA A 166 10.95 -8.99 2.02
N LEU A 167 10.99 -7.95 2.84
CA LEU A 167 11.61 -6.67 2.51
C LEU A 167 13.13 -6.76 2.47
N SER A 168 13.74 -6.03 1.52
CA SER A 168 15.18 -5.80 1.47
C SER A 168 15.66 -5.02 2.70
N GLU A 169 16.98 -4.91 2.90
CA GLU A 169 17.58 -4.21 4.04
C GLU A 169 17.09 -2.75 4.19
N LYS A 170 16.86 -2.04 3.08
CA LYS A 170 16.31 -0.68 3.04
C LYS A 170 14.82 -0.66 2.70
N GLY A 171 14.15 -1.78 2.81
CA GLY A 171 12.77 -1.94 2.40
C GLY A 171 11.78 -1.17 3.25
N ILE A 172 10.62 -0.87 2.65
CA ILE A 172 9.55 -0.08 3.24
C ILE A 172 8.25 -0.87 3.17
N PHE A 173 7.61 -1.06 4.32
CA PHE A 173 6.23 -1.48 4.42
C PHE A 173 5.33 -0.25 4.36
N ALA A 174 4.25 -0.29 3.56
CA ALA A 174 3.26 0.78 3.48
C ALA A 174 1.86 0.18 3.45
N ALA A 175 1.02 0.53 4.40
CA ALA A 175 -0.34 0.00 4.51
C ALA A 175 -1.38 1.12 4.59
N ASN A 176 -2.54 0.89 3.95
CA ASN A 176 -3.71 1.73 4.09
C ASN A 176 -4.54 1.25 5.29
N TRP A 177 -4.66 2.09 6.33
CA TRP A 177 -5.51 1.79 7.49
C TRP A 177 -6.51 2.91 7.74
N TRP A 178 -7.65 2.54 8.31
CA TRP A 178 -8.66 3.50 8.74
C TRP A 178 -8.47 3.86 10.21
N SER A 179 -8.20 5.14 10.51
CA SER A 179 -7.93 5.61 11.90
C SER A 179 -9.15 5.56 12.82
N GLY A 180 -10.36 5.39 12.27
CA GLY A 180 -11.59 5.17 13.05
C GLY A 180 -11.78 3.74 13.55
N ASP A 181 -10.97 2.78 13.14
CA ASP A 181 -11.01 1.41 13.69
C ASP A 181 -10.53 1.42 15.15
N LYS A 182 -11.34 0.90 16.06
CA LYS A 182 -11.00 0.83 17.49
C LYS A 182 -9.72 0.03 17.75
N ARG A 183 -9.34 -0.86 16.84
CA ARG A 183 -8.14 -1.70 16.91
C ARG A 183 -6.88 -1.01 16.35
N TYR A 184 -7.02 0.17 15.73
CA TYR A 184 -5.92 0.91 15.12
C TYR A 184 -4.69 1.08 16.04
N PRO A 185 -4.83 1.43 17.34
CA PRO A 185 -3.69 1.52 18.25
C PRO A 185 -2.96 0.18 18.43
N LEU A 186 -3.70 -0.95 18.45
CA LEU A 186 -3.12 -2.29 18.55
C LEU A 186 -2.33 -2.64 17.30
N PHE A 187 -2.83 -2.32 16.10
CA PHE A 187 -2.12 -2.55 14.84
C PHE A 187 -0.80 -1.78 14.82
N LEU A 188 -0.83 -0.50 15.22
CA LEU A 188 0.38 0.32 15.33
C LEU A 188 1.38 -0.23 16.34
N GLN A 189 0.91 -0.73 17.49
CA GLN A 189 1.77 -1.32 18.50
C GLN A 189 2.50 -2.56 17.95
N ARG A 190 1.78 -3.48 17.32
CA ARG A 190 2.34 -4.69 16.69
C ARG A 190 3.39 -4.32 15.63
N LEU A 191 3.03 -3.40 14.72
CA LEU A 191 3.94 -2.96 13.66
C LEU A 191 5.21 -2.31 14.24
N ARG A 192 5.08 -1.45 15.27
CA ARG A 192 6.21 -0.83 15.95
C ARG A 192 7.12 -1.84 16.61
N THR A 193 6.57 -2.88 17.22
CA THR A 193 7.36 -3.97 17.83
C THR A 193 8.23 -4.65 16.76
N ILE A 194 7.65 -4.98 15.62
CA ILE A 194 8.32 -5.70 14.53
C ILE A 194 9.35 -4.82 13.81
N PHE A 195 9.10 -3.52 13.62
CA PHE A 195 9.97 -2.61 12.89
C PHE A 195 10.80 -1.68 13.81
N ASP A 196 11.08 -2.09 15.05
CA ASP A 196 11.94 -1.37 16.01
C ASP A 196 11.52 0.10 16.20
N ASN A 197 10.23 0.37 16.28
CA ASN A 197 9.59 1.70 16.34
C ASN A 197 9.80 2.61 15.11
N ARG A 198 10.43 2.14 14.03
CA ARG A 198 10.61 2.93 12.80
C ARG A 198 9.32 2.97 11.98
N VAL A 199 8.32 3.65 12.52
CA VAL A 199 6.95 3.75 11.95
C VAL A 199 6.51 5.21 11.89
N LEU A 200 6.04 5.63 10.71
CA LEU A 200 5.44 6.94 10.45
C LEU A 200 4.00 6.78 9.94
N GLU A 201 3.17 7.73 10.29
CA GLU A 201 1.77 7.81 9.89
C GLU A 201 1.59 9.03 8.97
N VAL A 202 1.02 8.84 7.78
CA VAL A 202 0.73 9.91 6.81
C VAL A 202 -0.78 9.93 6.55
N PRO A 203 -1.53 10.87 7.16
CA PRO A 203 -2.97 10.96 6.95
C PRO A 203 -3.32 11.24 5.49
N ALA A 204 -4.36 10.57 4.99
CA ALA A 204 -5.01 10.95 3.75
C ALA A 204 -5.86 12.20 3.98
N THR A 205 -6.10 12.99 2.93
CA THR A 205 -6.81 14.27 3.04
C THR A 205 -8.31 14.10 3.32
N THR A 206 -8.87 12.92 3.12
CA THR A 206 -10.30 12.61 3.32
C THR A 206 -10.50 11.24 3.92
N HIS A 207 -11.68 11.02 4.53
CA HIS A 207 -12.21 9.71 4.98
C HIS A 207 -11.47 9.02 6.14
N GLY A 208 -10.52 9.70 6.79
CA GLY A 208 -9.84 9.13 7.97
C GLY A 208 -8.86 7.99 7.69
N ASN A 209 -8.53 7.73 6.43
CA ASN A 209 -7.48 6.80 6.06
C ASN A 209 -6.10 7.36 6.39
N VAL A 210 -5.19 6.48 6.73
CA VAL A 210 -3.80 6.79 7.07
C VAL A 210 -2.90 5.80 6.33
N ALA A 211 -1.96 6.32 5.56
CA ALA A 211 -0.84 5.51 5.10
C ALA A 211 0.14 5.31 6.25
N VAL A 212 0.30 4.08 6.70
CA VAL A 212 1.25 3.72 7.75
C VAL A 212 2.49 3.14 7.12
N LEU A 213 3.62 3.80 7.33
CA LEU A 213 4.91 3.41 6.78
C LEU A 213 5.78 2.80 7.88
N ALA A 214 6.42 1.66 7.60
CA ALA A 214 7.42 1.10 8.49
C ALA A 214 8.71 0.76 7.72
N PHE A 215 9.87 0.94 8.36
CA PHE A 215 11.17 0.94 7.70
C PHE A 215 12.08 -0.15 8.26
N CYS A 216 12.71 -0.94 7.39
CA CYS A 216 13.70 -1.94 7.78
C CYS A 216 15.00 -1.30 8.28
N SER A 217 15.39 -0.14 7.72
CA SER A 217 16.54 0.66 8.15
C SER A 217 16.13 2.10 8.45
N GLU A 218 17.04 2.90 8.97
CA GLU A 218 16.79 4.32 9.29
C GLU A 218 16.64 5.13 7.99
N PRO A 219 15.47 5.75 7.72
CA PRO A 219 15.29 6.61 6.56
C PRO A 219 15.82 8.04 6.83
N GLU A 220 15.84 8.88 5.79
CA GLU A 220 16.07 10.31 5.99
C GLU A 220 14.93 10.94 6.82
N LEU A 221 15.25 11.48 7.97
CA LEU A 221 14.29 12.10 8.89
C LEU A 221 14.38 13.63 8.98
N ASN A 222 15.41 14.23 8.35
CA ASN A 222 15.59 15.67 8.37
C ASN A 222 14.54 16.39 7.53
N ILE A 223 13.73 17.23 8.19
CA ILE A 223 12.57 17.87 7.57
C ILE A 223 12.96 18.79 6.40
N GLU A 224 14.08 19.52 6.49
CA GLU A 224 14.51 20.41 5.40
C GLU A 224 14.98 19.64 4.16
N LYS A 225 15.66 18.49 4.38
CA LYS A 225 16.00 17.60 3.27
C LYS A 225 14.75 16.97 2.66
N LEU A 226 13.79 16.53 3.48
CA LEU A 226 12.52 15.98 3.02
C LEU A 226 11.68 17.01 2.25
N LYS A 227 11.66 18.30 2.66
CA LYS A 227 11.01 19.38 1.88
C LYS A 227 11.59 19.51 0.48
N LYS A 228 12.94 19.52 0.38
CA LYS A 228 13.61 19.58 -0.94
C LYS A 228 13.30 18.34 -1.80
N ARG A 229 13.20 17.16 -1.17
CA ARG A 229 12.79 15.93 -1.85
C ARG A 229 11.33 16.01 -2.31
N ALA A 230 10.43 16.49 -1.45
CA ALA A 230 9.01 16.67 -1.74
C ALA A 230 8.77 17.56 -2.97
N ASP A 231 9.49 18.70 -3.09
CA ASP A 231 9.42 19.56 -4.26
C ASP A 231 9.84 18.84 -5.55
N LYS A 232 10.95 18.09 -5.50
CA LYS A 232 11.41 17.29 -6.66
C LYS A 232 10.41 16.21 -7.05
N LEU A 233 9.90 15.46 -6.07
CA LEU A 233 8.93 14.39 -6.31
C LEU A 233 7.59 14.96 -6.83
N GLY A 234 7.14 16.09 -6.28
CA GLY A 234 5.93 16.78 -6.74
C GLY A 234 6.01 17.16 -8.22
N LYS A 235 7.14 17.74 -8.65
CA LYS A 235 7.39 18.08 -10.06
C LYS A 235 7.47 16.84 -10.97
N ARG A 236 8.02 15.75 -10.46
CA ARG A 236 8.20 14.52 -11.25
C ARG A 236 6.91 13.71 -11.40
N TYR A 237 6.13 13.60 -10.34
CA TYR A 237 5.03 12.64 -10.23
C TYR A 237 3.64 13.29 -10.17
N GLY A 238 3.55 14.61 -10.11
CA GLY A 238 2.27 15.33 -10.08
C GLY A 238 1.47 15.16 -8.78
N LEU A 239 2.09 14.63 -7.69
CA LEU A 239 1.43 14.48 -6.40
C LEU A 239 1.94 15.53 -5.40
N ASP A 240 1.08 15.97 -4.49
CA ASP A 240 1.43 16.94 -3.46
C ASP A 240 2.21 16.31 -2.30
N PHE A 241 3.47 15.95 -2.56
CA PHE A 241 4.37 15.40 -1.55
C PHE A 241 4.69 16.37 -0.42
N PHE A 242 4.62 17.68 -0.69
CA PHE A 242 4.82 18.66 0.36
C PHE A 242 3.68 18.61 1.38
N ARG A 243 2.44 18.50 0.91
CA ARG A 243 1.28 18.33 1.77
C ARG A 243 1.38 17.03 2.57
N MET A 244 1.72 15.90 1.93
CA MET A 244 1.92 14.61 2.62
C MET A 244 2.98 14.72 3.73
N LEU A 245 4.10 15.42 3.48
CA LEU A 245 5.12 15.67 4.47
C LEU A 245 4.61 16.50 5.65
N MET A 246 3.80 17.53 5.40
CA MET A 246 3.24 18.37 6.47
C MET A 246 2.19 17.61 7.26
N ASP A 247 1.35 16.81 6.62
CA ASP A 247 0.37 15.95 7.29
C ASP A 247 1.07 14.87 8.14
N ALA A 248 2.15 14.26 7.63
CA ALA A 248 3.01 13.37 8.41
C ALA A 248 3.61 14.08 9.62
N LYS A 249 4.13 15.30 9.45
CA LYS A 249 4.68 16.09 10.55
C LYS A 249 3.62 16.36 11.63
N GLY A 250 2.40 16.69 11.26
CA GLY A 250 1.29 16.92 12.20
C GLY A 250 0.88 15.66 12.98
N ARG A 251 1.15 14.48 12.46
CA ARG A 251 0.71 13.19 13.03
C ARG A 251 1.78 12.49 13.88
N ASN A 252 3.06 12.71 13.58
CA ASN A 252 4.17 12.00 14.21
C ASN A 252 4.97 12.89 15.18
N LEU A 253 5.72 12.26 16.08
CA LEU A 253 6.66 12.98 16.93
C LEU A 253 7.75 13.62 16.08
N HIS A 254 8.08 14.87 16.35
CA HIS A 254 9.13 15.59 15.64
C HIS A 254 9.74 16.68 16.51
N SER A 255 10.98 17.06 16.19
CA SER A 255 11.60 18.32 16.59
C SER A 255 11.39 19.37 15.48
N GLN A 256 11.94 20.56 15.65
CA GLN A 256 11.97 21.54 14.55
C GLN A 256 12.75 21.05 13.30
N LYS A 257 13.73 20.15 13.50
CA LYS A 257 14.66 19.72 12.46
C LYS A 257 14.37 18.35 11.85
N GLN A 258 13.77 17.42 12.62
CA GLN A 258 13.62 16.04 12.16
C GLN A 258 12.44 15.32 12.82
N PHE A 259 11.95 14.26 12.18
CA PHE A 259 11.06 13.29 12.82
C PHE A 259 11.81 12.55 13.94
N LEU A 260 11.04 12.07 14.91
CA LEU A 260 11.54 11.32 16.07
C LEU A 260 10.76 10.02 16.21
N TRP A 261 11.48 8.95 16.51
CA TRP A 261 10.83 7.69 16.85
C TRP A 261 10.25 7.73 18.24
N ARG A 262 9.11 7.06 18.44
CA ARG A 262 8.61 6.82 19.79
C ARG A 262 9.61 5.90 20.51
N LYS A 263 10.07 6.28 21.69
CA LYS A 263 10.86 5.37 22.54
C LYS A 263 9.96 4.19 22.90
N GLY A 264 10.47 2.96 22.75
CA GLY A 264 9.79 1.77 23.26
C GLY A 264 9.51 1.99 24.76
N GLN A 265 8.31 1.68 25.22
CA GLN A 265 8.10 1.48 26.65
C GLN A 265 8.99 0.30 27.00
N GLY A 266 10.01 0.56 27.80
CA GLY A 266 10.95 -0.48 28.25
C GLY A 266 10.17 -1.65 28.84
N ALA A 267 10.61 -2.86 28.50
CA ALA A 267 10.16 -4.09 29.10
C ALA A 267 10.50 -4.09 30.61
#